data_b57ae6f0131a9e5503893b83c0432073
#
_entry.id   b57ae6f0131a9e5503893b83c0432073
#
_cell.length_a   1.000
_cell.length_b   1.000
_cell.length_c   1.000
_cell.angle_alpha   90.00
_cell.angle_beta   90.00
_cell.angle_gamma   90.00
#
_symmetry.space_group_name_H-M   'P 1'
#
loop_
_entity.id
_entity.type
_entity.pdbx_description
1 polymer ?
#
loop_
_entity_poly.entity_id
_entity_poly.type
_entity_poly.pdbx_seq_one_letter_code
_entity_poly.pdbx_strand_id
1 'polypeptide(L)'
;MAHRRWEFDLDGGRHVVEFEHGYFTGKRKITVDGNATTERGRPFMDHSGQYPIRLEGHGAAIWISTNGFTYSYDLVVDGRSITTGRTAPRQPRPPLGGPLQMQLLGVLAAIVAVPLTFFAWNQGFNEYRYHTASATAAGVVEAKYTSTGSRSGTTYLLSYAFGDKAGTTWHGHDSVSRTSYDAAQVGTTRISIDYVLEDPSINRFSGQDGTPTAAFLAAAAAATAGASAYFLWAGRREAAMLVRLNGIGQAMTATVTKVKSMYMRGAGKVVRIEYEYDDPFGKRRRGRGPLMYPTEGALYSVGGPVRILTDPDRPEDSALL
;
A
#
# COMPACT_ATOMS: atom_id res chain seq x y z
N MET A 1 7.35 -17.28 -12.32
CA MET A 1 8.80 -17.25 -12.12
C MET A 1 9.43 -16.90 -13.45
N ALA A 2 10.26 -15.85 -13.54
CA ALA A 2 10.99 -15.52 -14.76
C ALA A 2 12.33 -16.24 -14.74
N HIS A 3 12.77 -16.73 -15.90
CA HIS A 3 14.08 -17.26 -16.12
C HIS A 3 14.71 -16.57 -17.34
N ARG A 4 15.94 -16.13 -17.18
CA ARG A 4 16.75 -15.52 -18.24
C ARG A 4 18.13 -16.15 -18.25
N ARG A 5 18.67 -16.33 -19.46
CA ARG A 5 20.01 -16.86 -19.67
C ARG A 5 20.71 -16.03 -20.73
N TRP A 6 21.92 -15.59 -20.42
CA TRP A 6 22.82 -14.90 -21.33
C TRP A 6 24.08 -15.73 -21.52
N GLU A 7 24.49 -15.86 -22.75
CA GLU A 7 25.76 -16.48 -23.12
C GLU A 7 26.55 -15.48 -23.96
N PHE A 8 27.78 -15.21 -23.59
CA PHE A 8 28.59 -14.19 -24.26
C PHE A 8 30.06 -14.51 -24.06
N ASP A 9 30.89 -14.02 -25.01
CA ASP A 9 32.35 -14.14 -24.94
C ASP A 9 32.95 -12.86 -24.34
N LEU A 10 33.84 -13.02 -23.37
CA LEU A 10 34.55 -11.93 -22.69
C LEU A 10 35.98 -12.38 -22.42
N ASP A 11 36.98 -11.56 -22.81
CA ASP A 11 38.43 -11.84 -22.65
C ASP A 11 38.87 -13.21 -23.17
N GLY A 12 38.24 -13.69 -24.25
CA GLY A 12 38.52 -14.98 -24.86
C GLY A 12 37.90 -16.19 -24.13
N GLY A 13 37.13 -15.96 -23.06
CA GLY A 13 36.35 -16.98 -22.34
C GLY A 13 34.85 -16.86 -22.61
N ARG A 14 34.18 -18.02 -22.68
CA ARG A 14 32.74 -18.07 -22.76
C ARG A 14 32.14 -18.03 -21.39
N HIS A 15 31.21 -17.08 -21.13
CA HIS A 15 30.50 -16.91 -19.87
C HIS A 15 29.01 -17.21 -20.02
N VAL A 16 28.43 -17.81 -18.99
CA VAL A 16 27.01 -18.12 -18.91
C VAL A 16 26.45 -17.52 -17.62
N VAL A 17 25.49 -16.59 -17.77
CA VAL A 17 24.80 -16.00 -16.63
C VAL A 17 23.33 -16.41 -16.71
N GLU A 18 22.82 -17.03 -15.65
CA GLU A 18 21.42 -17.39 -15.51
C GLU A 18 20.78 -16.61 -14.36
N PHE A 19 19.56 -16.16 -14.56
CA PHE A 19 18.81 -15.39 -13.59
C PHE A 19 17.38 -15.92 -13.45
N GLU A 20 17.02 -16.30 -12.25
CA GLU A 20 15.68 -16.70 -11.88
C GLU A 20 15.07 -15.67 -10.92
N HIS A 21 13.86 -15.20 -11.21
CA HIS A 21 13.16 -14.21 -10.41
C HIS A 21 11.73 -14.63 -10.09
N GLY A 22 11.41 -14.70 -8.81
CA GLY A 22 10.05 -14.95 -8.33
C GLY A 22 9.31 -13.65 -8.04
N TYR A 23 8.38 -13.24 -8.90
CA TYR A 23 7.64 -11.98 -8.81
C TYR A 23 6.96 -11.74 -7.46
N PHE A 24 6.35 -12.77 -6.87
CA PHE A 24 5.60 -12.65 -5.63
C PHE A 24 6.45 -12.89 -4.38
N THR A 25 7.50 -13.67 -4.49
CA THR A 25 8.33 -14.07 -3.35
C THR A 25 9.56 -13.21 -3.19
N GLY A 26 9.94 -12.44 -4.22
CA GLY A 26 11.19 -11.70 -4.28
C GLY A 26 12.43 -12.59 -4.26
N LYS A 27 12.28 -13.91 -4.37
CA LYS A 27 13.44 -14.83 -4.44
C LYS A 27 14.17 -14.64 -5.77
N ARG A 28 15.48 -14.51 -5.70
CA ARG A 28 16.36 -14.42 -6.85
C ARG A 28 17.45 -15.49 -6.73
N LYS A 29 17.73 -16.12 -7.84
CA LYS A 29 18.89 -17.01 -7.98
C LYS A 29 19.68 -16.52 -9.18
N ILE A 30 20.93 -16.22 -8.96
CA ILE A 30 21.88 -15.82 -9.98
C ILE A 30 22.91 -16.94 -10.07
N THR A 31 23.12 -17.46 -11.26
CA THR A 31 24.16 -18.46 -11.54
C THR A 31 25.12 -17.85 -12.55
N VAL A 32 26.40 -17.81 -12.21
CA VAL A 32 27.46 -17.33 -13.09
C VAL A 32 28.41 -18.51 -13.29
N ASP A 33 28.55 -18.96 -14.52
CA ASP A 33 29.46 -20.08 -14.91
C ASP A 33 29.25 -21.32 -14.03
N GLY A 34 27.99 -21.66 -13.74
CA GLY A 34 27.63 -22.80 -12.89
C GLY A 34 27.66 -22.52 -11.38
N ASN A 35 28.20 -21.40 -10.94
CA ASN A 35 28.26 -21.02 -9.52
C ASN A 35 27.00 -20.24 -9.14
N ALA A 36 26.16 -20.81 -8.30
CA ALA A 36 24.87 -20.22 -7.92
C ALA A 36 24.97 -19.37 -6.64
N THR A 37 24.46 -18.16 -6.70
CA THR A 37 24.22 -17.30 -5.52
C THR A 37 22.72 -17.10 -5.38
N THR A 38 22.17 -17.41 -4.21
CA THR A 38 20.75 -17.19 -3.93
C THR A 38 20.60 -16.01 -3.00
N GLU A 39 19.86 -14.99 -3.46
CA GLU A 39 19.49 -13.85 -2.64
C GLU A 39 18.00 -13.85 -2.38
N ARG A 40 17.61 -13.52 -1.16
CA ARG A 40 16.20 -13.22 -0.85
C ARG A 40 15.99 -11.73 -1.05
N GLY A 41 15.29 -11.39 -2.14
CA GLY A 41 14.70 -10.06 -2.32
C GLY A 41 13.47 -9.88 -1.42
N ARG A 42 12.83 -8.74 -1.53
CA ARG A 42 11.62 -8.43 -0.77
C ARG A 42 10.39 -8.83 -1.56
N PRO A 43 9.45 -9.60 -0.95
CA PRO A 43 8.19 -9.91 -1.60
C PRO A 43 7.45 -8.62 -1.95
N PHE A 44 6.85 -8.57 -3.15
CA PHE A 44 6.00 -7.48 -3.66
C PHE A 44 6.63 -6.09 -3.84
N MET A 45 7.93 -5.88 -3.53
CA MET A 45 8.58 -4.56 -3.61
C MET A 45 9.83 -4.52 -4.47
N ASP A 46 10.12 -5.59 -5.18
CA ASP A 46 11.33 -5.71 -5.99
C ASP A 46 11.05 -5.38 -7.46
N HIS A 47 10.67 -4.11 -7.68
CA HIS A 47 10.14 -3.68 -8.98
C HIS A 47 11.21 -3.26 -9.99
N SER A 48 12.40 -2.87 -9.54
CA SER A 48 13.52 -2.52 -10.40
C SER A 48 14.80 -2.42 -9.58
N GLY A 49 15.94 -2.61 -10.23
CA GLY A 49 17.21 -2.50 -9.56
C GLY A 49 18.37 -3.01 -10.40
N GLN A 50 19.57 -2.74 -9.92
CA GLN A 50 20.82 -3.28 -10.45
C GLN A 50 21.36 -4.29 -9.44
N TYR A 51 21.64 -5.48 -9.90
CA TYR A 51 22.15 -6.57 -9.08
C TYR A 51 23.56 -6.88 -9.55
N PRO A 52 24.59 -6.44 -8.79
CA PRO A 52 25.96 -6.69 -9.15
C PRO A 52 26.24 -8.19 -9.15
N ILE A 53 26.93 -8.65 -10.17
CA ILE A 53 27.46 -9.99 -10.28
C ILE A 53 28.98 -9.93 -10.35
N ARG A 54 29.64 -11.00 -9.90
CA ARG A 54 31.09 -11.09 -9.98
C ARG A 54 31.47 -11.76 -11.28
N LEU A 55 32.09 -11.00 -12.17
CA LEU A 55 32.85 -11.47 -13.32
C LEU A 55 34.26 -10.94 -13.14
N GLU A 56 35.25 -11.82 -13.19
CA GLU A 56 36.65 -11.46 -12.95
C GLU A 56 37.08 -10.29 -13.83
N GLY A 57 37.60 -9.22 -13.21
CA GLY A 57 38.07 -8.03 -13.90
C GLY A 57 37.03 -7.08 -14.45
N HIS A 58 35.72 -7.42 -14.41
CA HIS A 58 34.65 -6.65 -15.07
C HIS A 58 33.56 -6.17 -14.11
N GLY A 59 33.07 -4.97 -14.34
CA GLY A 59 31.90 -4.43 -13.65
C GLY A 59 30.61 -4.93 -14.30
N ALA A 60 29.99 -5.96 -13.72
CA ALA A 60 28.80 -6.57 -14.29
C ALA A 60 27.59 -6.50 -13.35
N ALA A 61 26.41 -6.32 -13.90
CA ALA A 61 25.16 -6.28 -13.15
C ALA A 61 23.95 -6.74 -13.98
N ILE A 62 23.02 -7.43 -13.34
CA ILE A 62 21.71 -7.69 -13.91
C ILE A 62 20.80 -6.50 -13.62
N TRP A 63 20.23 -5.92 -14.66
CA TRP A 63 19.29 -4.82 -14.56
C TRP A 63 17.87 -5.33 -14.68
N ILE A 64 17.06 -5.01 -13.69
CA ILE A 64 15.61 -5.27 -13.71
C ILE A 64 14.92 -3.95 -13.88
N SER A 65 14.03 -3.84 -14.86
CA SER A 65 13.13 -2.70 -15.01
C SER A 65 11.69 -3.18 -15.15
N THR A 66 10.76 -2.35 -14.69
CA THR A 66 9.33 -2.64 -14.79
C THR A 66 8.56 -1.39 -15.19
N ASN A 67 7.51 -1.59 -15.98
CA ASN A 67 6.50 -0.56 -16.28
C ASN A 67 5.26 -0.67 -15.38
N GLY A 68 5.35 -1.48 -14.30
CA GLY A 68 4.24 -1.76 -13.39
C GLY A 68 3.46 -3.04 -13.72
N PHE A 69 3.50 -3.52 -14.95
CA PHE A 69 2.79 -4.73 -15.40
C PHE A 69 3.73 -5.82 -15.89
N THR A 70 4.84 -5.44 -16.48
CA THR A 70 5.82 -6.37 -17.05
C THR A 70 7.21 -6.06 -16.54
N TYR A 71 8.05 -7.09 -16.46
CA TYR A 71 9.46 -6.98 -16.11
C TYR A 71 10.31 -7.19 -17.36
N SER A 72 11.29 -6.34 -17.54
CA SER A 72 12.39 -6.54 -18.48
C SER A 72 13.70 -6.74 -17.73
N TYR A 73 14.53 -7.60 -18.30
CA TYR A 73 15.82 -8.00 -17.71
C TYR A 73 16.90 -7.79 -18.75
N ASP A 74 18.01 -7.20 -18.31
CA ASP A 74 19.18 -7.01 -19.15
C ASP A 74 20.44 -7.30 -18.34
N LEU A 75 21.44 -7.88 -18.97
CA LEU A 75 22.76 -8.05 -18.41
C LEU A 75 23.66 -6.95 -18.95
N VAL A 76 24.24 -6.18 -18.06
CA VAL A 76 25.14 -5.07 -18.39
C VAL A 76 26.54 -5.43 -17.89
N VAL A 77 27.52 -5.41 -18.78
CA VAL A 77 28.94 -5.65 -18.49
C VAL A 77 29.71 -4.42 -18.96
N ASP A 78 30.50 -3.81 -18.08
CA ASP A 78 31.28 -2.59 -18.32
C ASP A 78 30.48 -1.45 -18.94
N GLY A 79 29.23 -1.33 -18.48
CA GLY A 79 28.31 -0.31 -18.95
C GLY A 79 27.67 -0.59 -20.31
N ARG A 80 27.85 -1.77 -20.90
CA ARG A 80 27.20 -2.18 -22.15
C ARG A 80 26.20 -3.29 -21.92
N SER A 81 25.03 -3.19 -22.53
CA SER A 81 24.02 -4.24 -22.55
C SER A 81 24.49 -5.41 -23.40
N ILE A 82 24.51 -6.60 -22.82
CA ILE A 82 24.82 -7.84 -23.57
C ILE A 82 23.71 -8.16 -24.57
N THR A 83 22.46 -7.84 -24.24
CA THR A 83 21.31 -8.11 -25.10
C THR A 83 21.30 -7.24 -26.36
N THR A 84 21.65 -5.96 -26.24
CA THR A 84 21.51 -4.99 -27.34
C THR A 84 22.85 -4.53 -27.94
N GLY A 85 23.98 -4.81 -27.27
CA GLY A 85 25.32 -4.34 -27.63
C GLY A 85 25.53 -2.82 -27.44
N ARG A 86 24.51 -2.08 -26.98
CA ARG A 86 24.55 -0.62 -26.80
C ARG A 86 25.03 -0.26 -25.41
N THR A 87 25.58 0.96 -25.26
CA THR A 87 25.85 1.52 -23.95
C THR A 87 24.52 1.54 -23.16
N ALA A 88 24.52 0.89 -22.01
CA ALA A 88 23.33 0.82 -21.19
C ALA A 88 22.98 2.24 -20.69
N PRO A 89 21.76 2.75 -20.93
CA PRO A 89 21.36 4.01 -20.38
C PRO A 89 21.42 3.91 -18.86
N ARG A 90 21.88 4.97 -18.20
CA ARG A 90 21.80 5.07 -16.74
C ARG A 90 20.32 4.99 -16.38
N GLN A 91 19.85 3.82 -15.97
CA GLN A 91 18.44 3.72 -15.53
C GLN A 91 18.26 4.51 -14.26
N PRO A 92 17.39 5.52 -14.26
CA PRO A 92 16.92 6.08 -13.01
C PRO A 92 16.19 4.96 -12.28
N ARG A 93 16.64 4.60 -11.10
CA ARG A 93 15.87 3.66 -10.24
C ARG A 93 14.56 4.34 -9.91
N PRO A 94 13.41 3.64 -10.01
CA PRO A 94 12.20 4.19 -9.47
C PRO A 94 12.45 4.43 -7.96
N PRO A 95 12.31 5.67 -7.49
CA PRO A 95 12.52 5.96 -6.10
C PRO A 95 11.51 5.17 -5.28
N LEU A 96 11.95 4.57 -4.17
CA LEU A 96 11.05 4.06 -3.12
C LEU A 96 10.12 5.22 -2.71
N GLY A 97 8.81 5.07 -2.92
CA GLY A 97 7.85 6.14 -2.71
C GLY A 97 7.57 7.02 -3.94
N GLY A 98 7.93 6.56 -5.15
CA GLY A 98 7.63 7.28 -6.39
C GLY A 98 6.14 7.34 -6.74
N PRO A 99 5.78 8.10 -7.79
CA PRO A 99 4.39 8.42 -8.13
C PRO A 99 3.52 7.18 -8.37
N LEU A 100 4.07 6.11 -8.96
CA LEU A 100 3.36 4.86 -9.15
C LEU A 100 2.97 4.20 -7.84
N GLN A 101 3.86 4.20 -6.86
CA GLN A 101 3.59 3.61 -5.54
C GLN A 101 2.53 4.40 -4.77
N MET A 102 2.56 5.73 -4.87
CA MET A 102 1.52 6.60 -4.34
C MET A 102 0.15 6.29 -4.98
N GLN A 103 0.10 6.16 -6.30
CA GLN A 103 -1.13 5.80 -7.02
C GLN A 103 -1.65 4.42 -6.63
N LEU A 104 -0.78 3.42 -6.50
CA LEU A 104 -1.17 2.09 -6.02
C LEU A 104 -1.74 2.11 -4.60
N LEU A 105 -1.13 2.87 -3.68
CA LEU A 105 -1.66 3.07 -2.34
C LEU A 105 -3.03 3.75 -2.36
N GLY A 106 -3.22 4.73 -3.24
CA GLY A 106 -4.51 5.38 -3.45
C GLY A 106 -5.58 4.40 -3.95
N VAL A 107 -5.26 3.55 -4.92
CA VAL A 107 -6.18 2.52 -5.42
C VAL A 107 -6.52 1.50 -4.33
N LEU A 108 -5.54 1.01 -3.58
CA LEU A 108 -5.78 0.09 -2.46
C LEU A 108 -6.68 0.72 -1.39
N ALA A 109 -6.44 1.99 -1.05
CA ALA A 109 -7.30 2.72 -0.12
C ALA A 109 -8.74 2.87 -0.66
N ALA A 110 -8.91 3.10 -1.98
CA ALA A 110 -10.23 3.15 -2.61
C ALA A 110 -10.99 1.81 -2.51
N ILE A 111 -10.28 0.69 -2.75
CA ILE A 111 -10.84 -0.66 -2.63
C ILE A 111 -11.37 -0.92 -1.21
N VAL A 112 -10.72 -0.38 -0.19
CA VAL A 112 -11.17 -0.48 1.21
C VAL A 112 -12.29 0.52 1.52
N ALA A 113 -12.23 1.73 0.97
CA ALA A 113 -13.21 2.78 1.22
C ALA A 113 -14.62 2.42 0.71
N VAL A 114 -14.72 1.75 -0.46
CA VAL A 114 -16.01 1.39 -1.06
C VAL A 114 -16.87 0.51 -0.13
N PRO A 115 -16.41 -0.67 0.33
CA PRO A 115 -17.21 -1.48 1.25
C PRO A 115 -17.48 -0.79 2.59
N LEU A 116 -16.51 -0.02 3.13
CA LEU A 116 -16.74 0.75 4.36
C LEU A 116 -17.86 1.76 4.19
N THR A 117 -17.91 2.47 3.06
CA THR A 117 -18.97 3.42 2.76
C THR A 117 -20.33 2.72 2.65
N PHE A 118 -20.37 1.56 1.99
CA PHE A 118 -21.58 0.75 1.89
C PHE A 118 -22.09 0.31 3.27
N PHE A 119 -21.19 -0.22 4.12
CA PHE A 119 -21.56 -0.62 5.48
C PHE A 119 -21.99 0.57 6.33
N ALA A 120 -21.30 1.70 6.25
CA ALA A 120 -21.65 2.92 6.97
C ALA A 120 -23.04 3.43 6.57
N TRP A 121 -23.31 3.43 5.26
CA TRP A 121 -24.62 3.81 4.71
C TRP A 121 -25.73 2.88 5.22
N ASN A 122 -25.54 1.58 5.11
CA ASN A 122 -26.52 0.59 5.54
C ASN A 122 -26.82 0.71 7.05
N GLN A 123 -25.80 0.82 7.87
CA GLN A 123 -25.97 1.02 9.31
C GLN A 123 -26.66 2.35 9.64
N GLY A 124 -26.22 3.44 9.04
CA GLY A 124 -26.83 4.75 9.25
C GLY A 124 -28.30 4.80 8.79
N PHE A 125 -28.62 4.15 7.67
CA PHE A 125 -29.98 4.06 7.18
C PHE A 125 -30.88 3.22 8.09
N ASN A 126 -30.35 2.10 8.63
CA ASN A 126 -31.09 1.29 9.60
C ASN A 126 -31.35 2.06 10.90
N GLU A 127 -30.34 2.77 11.43
CA GLU A 127 -30.54 3.63 12.60
C GLU A 127 -31.58 4.73 12.36
N TYR A 128 -31.54 5.38 11.21
CA TYR A 128 -32.58 6.35 10.83
C TYR A 128 -33.95 5.71 10.84
N ARG A 129 -34.14 4.51 10.29
CA ARG A 129 -35.44 3.78 10.31
C ARG A 129 -35.87 3.42 11.73
N TYR A 130 -34.96 3.01 12.62
CA TYR A 130 -35.29 2.79 14.03
C TYR A 130 -35.78 4.04 14.72
N HIS A 131 -35.20 5.20 14.45
CA HIS A 131 -35.64 6.45 15.06
C HIS A 131 -36.96 6.98 14.51
N THR A 132 -37.30 6.68 13.28
CA THR A 132 -38.49 7.25 12.61
C THR A 132 -39.69 6.31 12.55
N ALA A 133 -39.47 5.00 12.46
CA ALA A 133 -40.53 4.05 12.17
C ALA A 133 -40.27 2.69 12.87
N SER A 134 -40.08 2.69 14.19
CA SER A 134 -39.90 1.46 14.95
C SER A 134 -41.10 1.16 15.87
N ALA A 135 -41.21 -0.09 16.25
CA ALA A 135 -42.07 -0.57 17.30
C ALA A 135 -41.35 -1.58 18.17
N THR A 136 -41.86 -1.75 19.38
CA THR A 136 -41.31 -2.71 20.34
C THR A 136 -42.28 -3.89 20.50
N ALA A 137 -41.76 -5.10 20.52
CA ALA A 137 -42.49 -6.34 20.77
C ALA A 137 -41.81 -7.18 21.84
N ALA A 138 -42.61 -8.06 22.47
CA ALA A 138 -42.05 -9.09 23.36
C ALA A 138 -41.55 -10.29 22.53
N GLY A 139 -40.29 -10.59 22.66
CA GLY A 139 -39.69 -11.77 22.07
C GLY A 139 -39.39 -12.86 23.10
N VAL A 140 -39.16 -14.09 22.64
CA VAL A 140 -38.77 -15.23 23.45
C VAL A 140 -37.44 -15.78 22.94
N VAL A 141 -36.51 -16.06 23.84
CA VAL A 141 -35.20 -16.66 23.50
C VAL A 141 -35.39 -18.09 23.01
N GLU A 142 -34.99 -18.38 21.79
CA GLU A 142 -35.08 -19.72 21.17
C GLU A 142 -33.78 -20.51 21.24
N ALA A 143 -32.65 -19.83 21.17
CA ALA A 143 -31.36 -20.53 21.23
C ALA A 143 -30.27 -19.62 21.84
N LYS A 144 -29.25 -20.28 22.39
CA LYS A 144 -28.04 -19.63 22.93
C LYS A 144 -26.81 -20.28 22.25
N TYR A 145 -25.92 -19.45 21.78
CA TYR A 145 -24.65 -19.95 21.21
C TYR A 145 -23.51 -18.95 21.42
N THR A 146 -22.29 -19.46 21.31
CA THR A 146 -21.08 -18.65 21.42
C THR A 146 -20.27 -18.74 20.16
N SER A 147 -19.66 -17.62 19.76
CA SER A 147 -18.70 -17.57 18.67
C SER A 147 -17.34 -17.15 19.24
N THR A 148 -16.31 -17.97 19.02
CA THR A 148 -14.95 -17.69 19.50
C THR A 148 -14.05 -17.34 18.33
N GLY A 149 -13.61 -16.08 18.28
CA GLY A 149 -12.63 -15.63 17.29
C GLY A 149 -11.21 -15.68 17.85
N SER A 150 -10.23 -16.02 17.01
CA SER A 150 -8.82 -16.17 17.42
C SER A 150 -8.18 -14.87 17.99
N ARG A 151 -8.79 -13.71 17.78
CA ARG A 151 -8.29 -12.40 18.26
C ARG A 151 -9.32 -11.57 19.03
N SER A 152 -10.61 -11.88 18.92
CA SER A 152 -11.70 -11.06 19.45
C SER A 152 -12.33 -11.61 20.73
N GLY A 153 -11.84 -12.74 21.26
CA GLY A 153 -12.44 -13.39 22.41
C GLY A 153 -13.73 -14.13 22.09
N THR A 154 -14.54 -14.43 23.13
CA THR A 154 -15.81 -15.13 23.00
C THR A 154 -16.95 -14.12 22.92
N THR A 155 -17.72 -14.17 21.83
CA THR A 155 -18.97 -13.42 21.66
C THR A 155 -20.14 -14.30 22.06
N TYR A 156 -21.04 -13.77 22.88
CA TYR A 156 -22.24 -14.46 23.36
C TYR A 156 -23.43 -13.98 22.55
N LEU A 157 -24.21 -14.89 21.97
CA LEU A 157 -25.32 -14.59 21.08
C LEU A 157 -26.58 -15.28 21.58
N LEU A 158 -27.71 -14.55 21.49
CA LEU A 158 -29.03 -15.09 21.72
C LEU A 158 -29.84 -14.99 20.42
N SER A 159 -30.47 -16.10 20.04
CA SER A 159 -31.48 -16.11 18.98
C SER A 159 -32.86 -16.02 19.62
N TYR A 160 -33.78 -15.31 18.98
CA TYR A 160 -35.09 -15.05 19.51
C TYR A 160 -36.16 -14.99 18.42
N ALA A 161 -37.39 -15.26 18.81
CA ALA A 161 -38.58 -15.01 18.00
C ALA A 161 -39.46 -13.94 18.65
N PHE A 162 -40.13 -13.15 17.82
CA PHE A 162 -41.13 -12.17 18.25
C PHE A 162 -42.25 -12.05 17.23
N GLY A 163 -43.43 -11.59 17.68
CA GLY A 163 -44.56 -11.28 16.78
C GLY A 163 -44.60 -9.81 16.44
N ASP A 164 -44.78 -9.48 15.17
CA ASP A 164 -45.06 -8.09 14.76
C ASP A 164 -46.53 -7.69 15.05
N LYS A 165 -46.88 -6.45 14.72
CA LYS A 165 -48.29 -5.95 14.90
C LYS A 165 -49.31 -6.69 14.06
N ALA A 166 -48.88 -7.36 12.97
CA ALA A 166 -49.76 -8.15 12.11
C ALA A 166 -49.90 -9.61 12.59
N GLY A 167 -49.20 -9.99 13.65
CA GLY A 167 -49.18 -11.34 14.18
C GLY A 167 -48.22 -12.28 13.45
N THR A 168 -47.38 -11.79 12.55
CA THR A 168 -46.34 -12.59 11.87
C THR A 168 -45.17 -12.80 12.79
N THR A 169 -44.70 -14.06 12.88
CA THR A 169 -43.52 -14.39 13.67
C THR A 169 -42.26 -14.11 12.89
N TRP A 170 -41.36 -13.36 13.52
CA TRP A 170 -40.02 -13.03 13.01
C TRP A 170 -38.96 -13.58 13.92
N HIS A 171 -37.79 -13.87 13.35
CA HIS A 171 -36.63 -14.37 14.06
C HIS A 171 -35.45 -13.39 13.96
N GLY A 172 -34.70 -13.28 15.04
CA GLY A 172 -33.50 -12.45 15.09
C GLY A 172 -32.42 -13.10 15.94
N HIS A 173 -31.24 -12.51 15.90
CA HIS A 173 -30.16 -12.85 16.80
C HIS A 173 -29.32 -11.61 17.10
N ASP A 174 -28.80 -11.54 18.32
CA ASP A 174 -28.01 -10.39 18.74
C ASP A 174 -26.94 -10.80 19.74
N SER A 175 -25.90 -9.98 19.83
CA SER A 175 -24.82 -10.18 20.79
C SER A 175 -25.21 -9.56 22.14
N VAL A 176 -24.91 -10.30 23.21
CA VAL A 176 -25.22 -9.86 24.57
C VAL A 176 -24.00 -9.96 25.49
N SER A 177 -24.12 -9.34 26.65
CA SER A 177 -23.13 -9.51 27.71
C SER A 177 -23.10 -10.98 28.20
N ARG A 178 -21.97 -11.43 28.72
CA ARG A 178 -21.87 -12.76 29.35
C ARG A 178 -22.92 -12.94 30.45
N THR A 179 -23.13 -11.92 31.26
CA THR A 179 -24.12 -11.98 32.35
C THR A 179 -25.54 -12.18 31.80
N SER A 180 -25.93 -11.46 30.76
CA SER A 180 -27.25 -11.62 30.11
C SER A 180 -27.39 -13.01 29.46
N TYR A 181 -26.31 -13.50 28.85
CA TYR A 181 -26.27 -14.84 28.25
C TYR A 181 -26.44 -15.93 29.29
N ASP A 182 -25.74 -15.85 30.42
CA ASP A 182 -25.80 -16.86 31.51
C ASP A 182 -27.20 -16.86 32.16
N ALA A 183 -27.80 -15.68 32.33
CA ALA A 183 -29.14 -15.52 32.91
C ALA A 183 -30.29 -15.96 31.98
N ALA A 184 -30.12 -15.92 30.68
CA ALA A 184 -31.15 -16.27 29.71
C ALA A 184 -31.45 -17.77 29.71
N GLN A 185 -32.75 -18.12 29.72
CA GLN A 185 -33.26 -19.48 29.62
C GLN A 185 -34.06 -19.63 28.32
N VAL A 186 -33.72 -20.63 27.52
CA VAL A 186 -34.39 -20.93 26.26
C VAL A 186 -35.87 -21.32 26.50
N GLY A 187 -36.76 -20.77 25.69
CA GLY A 187 -38.18 -20.99 25.75
C GLY A 187 -38.95 -20.22 26.83
N THR A 188 -38.24 -19.59 27.80
CA THR A 188 -38.93 -18.92 28.95
C THR A 188 -38.53 -17.48 29.11
N THR A 189 -37.26 -17.10 28.83
CA THR A 189 -36.81 -15.73 28.97
C THR A 189 -37.48 -14.85 27.91
N ARG A 190 -38.26 -13.87 28.41
CA ARG A 190 -38.85 -12.81 27.58
C ARG A 190 -37.88 -11.65 27.47
N ILE A 191 -37.78 -11.08 26.30
CA ILE A 191 -36.94 -9.95 25.96
C ILE A 191 -37.75 -8.92 25.17
N SER A 192 -37.36 -7.66 25.28
CA SER A 192 -37.94 -6.58 24.50
C SER A 192 -37.17 -6.41 23.20
N ILE A 193 -37.84 -6.42 22.07
CA ILE A 193 -37.25 -6.33 20.73
C ILE A 193 -37.80 -5.06 20.04
N ASP A 194 -36.89 -4.22 19.59
CA ASP A 194 -37.23 -3.10 18.71
C ASP A 194 -37.06 -3.56 17.26
N TYR A 195 -38.05 -3.29 16.43
CA TYR A 195 -38.06 -3.64 15.02
C TYR A 195 -38.60 -2.52 14.15
N VAL A 196 -38.18 -2.47 12.90
CA VAL A 196 -38.66 -1.48 11.91
C VAL A 196 -40.02 -1.93 11.39
N LEU A 197 -41.04 -1.05 11.45
CA LEU A 197 -42.42 -1.37 11.09
C LEU A 197 -42.58 -1.82 9.64
N GLU A 198 -41.84 -1.20 8.71
CA GLU A 198 -41.91 -1.53 7.28
C GLU A 198 -41.14 -2.82 6.92
N ASP A 199 -40.18 -3.19 7.76
CA ASP A 199 -39.31 -4.35 7.53
C ASP A 199 -38.87 -4.96 8.87
N PRO A 200 -39.72 -5.82 9.49
CA PRO A 200 -39.41 -6.42 10.78
C PRO A 200 -38.20 -7.37 10.79
N SER A 201 -37.65 -7.69 9.62
CA SER A 201 -36.36 -8.41 9.56
C SER A 201 -35.21 -7.59 10.12
N ILE A 202 -35.34 -6.25 10.13
CA ILE A 202 -34.43 -5.33 10.80
C ILE A 202 -34.92 -5.18 12.24
N ASN A 203 -34.30 -5.92 13.14
CA ASN A 203 -34.67 -5.98 14.54
C ASN A 203 -33.43 -6.07 15.44
N ARG A 204 -33.59 -5.66 16.71
CA ARG A 204 -32.52 -5.70 17.73
C ARG A 204 -33.11 -5.73 19.13
N PHE A 205 -32.29 -6.05 20.13
CA PHE A 205 -32.69 -5.88 21.53
C PHE A 205 -33.02 -4.40 21.82
N SER A 206 -34.14 -4.22 22.52
CA SER A 206 -34.56 -2.86 22.91
C SER A 206 -33.53 -2.19 23.82
N GLY A 207 -33.26 -0.91 23.53
CA GLY A 207 -32.24 -0.14 24.25
C GLY A 207 -30.82 -0.26 23.70
N GLN A 208 -30.60 -1.03 22.67
CA GLN A 208 -29.34 -0.97 21.94
C GLN A 208 -29.33 0.25 21.01
N ASP A 209 -28.20 0.97 21.00
CA ASP A 209 -27.97 2.12 20.12
C ASP A 209 -26.82 1.82 19.17
N GLY A 210 -27.13 1.72 17.88
CA GLY A 210 -26.14 1.49 16.83
C GLY A 210 -25.52 2.78 16.27
N THR A 211 -26.02 3.95 16.70
CA THR A 211 -25.53 5.25 16.25
C THR A 211 -24.01 5.41 16.38
N PRO A 212 -23.38 5.01 17.52
CA PRO A 212 -21.94 5.10 17.65
C PRO A 212 -21.18 4.25 16.62
N THR A 213 -21.70 3.05 16.31
CA THR A 213 -21.11 2.16 15.31
C THR A 213 -21.24 2.75 13.89
N ALA A 214 -22.41 3.28 13.56
CA ALA A 214 -22.66 3.95 12.27
C ALA A 214 -21.75 5.18 12.11
N ALA A 215 -21.61 6.01 13.14
CA ALA A 215 -20.72 7.17 13.15
C ALA A 215 -19.25 6.79 13.00
N PHE A 216 -18.80 5.76 13.70
CA PHE A 216 -17.43 5.24 13.56
C PHE A 216 -17.14 4.74 12.15
N LEU A 217 -18.05 3.96 11.55
CA LEU A 217 -17.91 3.46 10.18
C LEU A 217 -17.90 4.60 9.16
N ALA A 218 -18.75 5.62 9.34
CA ALA A 218 -18.77 6.79 8.48
C ALA A 218 -17.46 7.58 8.56
N ALA A 219 -16.92 7.79 9.77
CA ALA A 219 -15.65 8.46 9.97
C ALA A 219 -14.47 7.65 9.35
N ALA A 220 -14.47 6.33 9.52
CA ALA A 220 -13.46 5.45 8.92
C ALA A 220 -13.52 5.46 7.39
N ALA A 221 -14.73 5.42 6.81
CA ALA A 221 -14.95 5.53 5.37
C ALA A 221 -14.46 6.87 4.82
N ALA A 222 -14.81 7.99 5.47
CA ALA A 222 -14.36 9.32 5.07
C ALA A 222 -12.85 9.48 5.14
N ALA A 223 -12.21 9.01 6.22
CA ALA A 223 -10.77 9.05 6.38
C ALA A 223 -10.05 8.22 5.29
N THR A 224 -10.56 7.02 4.99
CA THR A 224 -9.98 6.15 3.97
C THR A 224 -10.16 6.71 2.55
N ALA A 225 -11.32 7.29 2.25
CA ALA A 225 -11.59 7.98 0.98
C ALA A 225 -10.71 9.23 0.82
N GLY A 226 -10.54 10.02 1.88
CA GLY A 226 -9.64 11.17 1.90
C GLY A 226 -8.18 10.77 1.67
N ALA A 227 -7.71 9.71 2.31
CA ALA A 227 -6.37 9.16 2.09
C ALA A 227 -6.19 8.68 0.63
N SER A 228 -7.20 7.99 0.07
CA SER A 228 -7.19 7.56 -1.33
C SER A 228 -7.04 8.74 -2.28
N ALA A 229 -7.89 9.76 -2.13
CA ALA A 229 -7.87 10.97 -2.96
C ALA A 229 -6.51 11.69 -2.86
N TYR A 230 -5.96 11.83 -1.66
CA TYR A 230 -4.65 12.43 -1.43
C TYR A 230 -3.55 11.67 -2.15
N PHE A 231 -3.45 10.35 -1.99
CA PHE A 231 -2.40 9.56 -2.62
C PHE A 231 -2.49 9.55 -4.15
N LEU A 232 -3.70 9.50 -4.70
CA LEU A 232 -3.91 9.58 -6.15
C LEU A 232 -3.51 10.94 -6.69
N TRP A 233 -3.90 12.03 -6.01
CA TRP A 233 -3.55 13.39 -6.39
C TRP A 233 -2.04 13.63 -6.29
N ALA A 234 -1.42 13.24 -5.16
CA ALA A 234 0.02 13.41 -4.94
C ALA A 234 0.85 12.64 -5.97
N GLY A 235 0.46 11.38 -6.25
CA GLY A 235 1.15 10.56 -7.24
C GLY A 235 1.02 11.10 -8.67
N ARG A 236 -0.14 11.63 -9.05
CA ARG A 236 -0.34 12.29 -10.36
C ARG A 236 0.48 13.57 -10.47
N ARG A 237 0.48 14.40 -9.41
CA ARG A 237 1.25 15.64 -9.38
C ARG A 237 2.75 15.36 -9.53
N GLU A 238 3.27 14.41 -8.79
CA GLU A 238 4.69 14.02 -8.86
C GLU A 238 5.04 13.45 -10.23
N ALA A 239 4.20 12.58 -10.81
CA ALA A 239 4.39 12.06 -12.16
C ALA A 239 4.44 13.18 -13.21
N ALA A 240 3.50 14.11 -13.15
CA ALA A 240 3.47 15.27 -14.07
C ALA A 240 4.70 16.16 -13.93
N MET A 241 5.16 16.40 -12.70
CA MET A 241 6.39 17.13 -12.43
C MET A 241 7.60 16.42 -13.05
N LEU A 242 7.77 15.13 -12.85
CA LEU A 242 8.89 14.37 -13.41
C LEU A 242 8.88 14.34 -14.94
N VAL A 243 7.69 14.22 -15.57
CA VAL A 243 7.58 14.31 -17.03
C VAL A 243 8.00 15.67 -17.56
N ARG A 244 7.59 16.77 -16.89
CA ARG A 244 8.02 18.13 -17.26
C ARG A 244 9.52 18.31 -17.09
N LEU A 245 10.08 17.93 -15.93
CA LEU A 245 11.52 18.03 -15.67
C LEU A 245 12.36 17.25 -16.68
N ASN A 246 11.88 16.07 -17.13
CA ASN A 246 12.58 15.32 -18.18
C ASN A 246 12.50 15.99 -19.57
N GLY A 247 11.45 16.79 -19.83
CA GLY A 247 11.26 17.46 -21.12
C GLY A 247 11.95 18.81 -21.20
N ILE A 248 11.80 19.66 -20.19
CA ILE A 248 12.26 21.06 -20.21
C ILE A 248 13.20 21.40 -19.05
N GLY A 249 13.47 20.46 -18.16
CA GLY A 249 14.28 20.68 -16.97
C GLY A 249 15.72 21.06 -17.30
N GLN A 250 16.23 22.04 -16.59
CA GLN A 250 17.62 22.48 -16.68
C GLN A 250 18.46 21.83 -15.58
N ALA A 251 19.62 21.31 -15.98
CA ALA A 251 20.55 20.71 -15.03
C ALA A 251 21.27 21.80 -14.24
N MET A 252 21.18 21.70 -12.91
CA MET A 252 21.84 22.61 -11.97
C MET A 252 22.64 21.83 -10.93
N THR A 253 23.56 22.52 -10.28
CA THR A 253 24.29 22.00 -9.12
C THR A 253 23.63 22.52 -7.84
N ALA A 254 23.27 21.61 -6.95
CA ALA A 254 22.76 21.91 -5.62
C ALA A 254 23.77 21.44 -4.55
N THR A 255 23.62 21.91 -3.34
CA THR A 255 24.43 21.49 -2.20
C THR A 255 23.59 20.63 -1.26
N VAL A 256 24.07 19.47 -0.89
CA VAL A 256 23.41 18.58 0.07
C VAL A 256 23.45 19.22 1.46
N THR A 257 22.30 19.52 2.03
CA THR A 257 22.20 20.11 3.36
C THR A 257 21.96 19.08 4.45
N LYS A 258 21.34 17.94 4.11
CA LYS A 258 21.04 16.91 5.08
C LYS A 258 20.92 15.53 4.43
N VAL A 259 21.47 14.53 5.13
CA VAL A 259 21.30 13.11 4.82
C VAL A 259 20.53 12.47 5.98
N LYS A 260 19.26 12.15 5.76
CA LYS A 260 18.37 11.55 6.78
C LYS A 260 18.27 10.05 6.57
N SER A 261 18.66 9.28 7.58
CA SER A 261 18.34 7.87 7.65
C SER A 261 17.03 7.67 8.41
N MET A 262 16.15 6.82 7.86
CA MET A 262 14.90 6.45 8.52
C MET A 262 14.65 4.96 8.35
N TYR A 263 13.91 4.38 9.29
CA TYR A 263 13.52 2.97 9.20
C TYR A 263 12.06 2.88 8.73
N MET A 264 11.85 2.22 7.60
CA MET A 264 10.50 2.00 7.07
C MET A 264 10.10 0.54 7.25
N ARG A 265 8.93 0.32 7.83
CA ARG A 265 8.35 -1.02 7.98
C ARG A 265 8.19 -1.66 6.58
N GLY A 266 8.82 -2.82 6.37
CA GLY A 266 8.83 -3.53 5.08
C GLY A 266 9.93 -3.09 4.11
N ALA A 267 10.51 -1.90 4.25
CA ALA A 267 11.63 -1.41 3.44
C ALA A 267 13.00 -1.41 4.16
N GLY A 268 13.01 -1.57 5.49
CA GLY A 268 14.23 -1.50 6.29
C GLY A 268 14.78 -0.08 6.38
N LYS A 269 16.10 0.03 6.54
CA LYS A 269 16.77 1.33 6.59
C LYS A 269 16.78 1.95 5.21
N VAL A 270 16.28 3.18 5.08
CA VAL A 270 16.29 4.01 3.87
C VAL A 270 16.89 5.36 4.19
N VAL A 271 17.40 6.03 3.16
CA VAL A 271 18.04 7.34 3.27
C VAL A 271 17.31 8.30 2.35
N ARG A 272 17.18 9.55 2.80
CA ARG A 272 16.71 10.67 1.98
C ARG A 272 17.69 11.82 2.11
N ILE A 273 18.02 12.44 1.00
CA ILE A 273 18.82 13.66 1.00
C ILE A 273 17.93 14.90 0.88
N GLU A 274 18.29 15.96 1.57
CA GLU A 274 17.76 17.31 1.40
C GLU A 274 18.88 18.16 0.81
N TYR A 275 18.56 19.04 -0.12
CA TYR A 275 19.53 19.89 -0.81
C TYR A 275 19.02 21.30 -0.97
N GLU A 276 19.93 22.25 -1.12
CA GLU A 276 19.64 23.65 -1.42
C GLU A 276 20.30 24.07 -2.72
N TYR A 277 19.66 24.94 -3.45
CA TYR A 277 20.15 25.55 -4.69
C TYR A 277 19.61 26.97 -4.83
N ASP A 278 20.33 27.79 -5.57
CA ASP A 278 19.85 29.10 -5.94
C ASP A 278 19.16 29.01 -7.31
N ASP A 279 17.89 29.45 -7.38
CA ASP A 279 17.12 29.40 -8.63
C ASP A 279 17.67 30.46 -9.64
N PRO A 280 17.25 30.44 -10.91
CA PRO A 280 17.70 31.40 -11.93
C PRO A 280 17.45 32.86 -11.56
N PHE A 281 16.57 33.09 -10.57
CA PHE A 281 16.25 34.47 -10.08
C PHE A 281 17.03 34.82 -8.81
N GLY A 282 18.02 34.01 -8.41
CA GLY A 282 18.84 34.21 -7.22
C GLY A 282 18.16 33.91 -5.89
N LYS A 283 16.97 33.28 -5.91
CA LYS A 283 16.28 32.88 -4.69
C LYS A 283 16.71 31.48 -4.25
N ARG A 284 17.09 31.36 -2.97
CA ARG A 284 17.46 30.08 -2.38
C ARG A 284 16.23 29.18 -2.21
N ARG A 285 16.30 27.97 -2.77
CA ARG A 285 15.27 26.94 -2.75
C ARG A 285 15.78 25.70 -2.06
N ARG A 286 14.84 24.90 -1.56
CA ARG A 286 15.11 23.59 -0.95
C ARG A 286 14.40 22.52 -1.72
N GLY A 287 15.15 21.45 -2.00
CA GLY A 287 14.61 20.25 -2.61
C GLY A 287 14.82 19.02 -1.71
N ARG A 288 14.07 17.97 -2.03
CA ARG A 288 14.21 16.67 -1.37
C ARG A 288 14.39 15.60 -2.43
N GLY A 289 15.41 14.78 -2.23
CA GLY A 289 15.63 13.61 -3.07
C GLY A 289 14.61 12.49 -2.78
N PRO A 290 14.56 11.51 -3.67
CA PRO A 290 13.77 10.30 -3.44
C PRO A 290 14.29 9.53 -2.22
N LEU A 291 13.47 8.58 -1.75
CA LEU A 291 13.95 7.58 -0.80
C LEU A 291 14.88 6.61 -1.53
N MET A 292 16.05 6.37 -0.99
CA MET A 292 17.08 5.50 -1.57
C MET A 292 17.63 4.51 -0.53
N TYR A 293 18.32 3.49 -0.98
CA TYR A 293 18.98 2.58 -0.07
C TYR A 293 20.22 3.22 0.57
N PRO A 294 20.68 2.73 1.75
CA PRO A 294 21.84 3.27 2.43
C PRO A 294 23.11 3.29 1.58
N THR A 295 23.31 2.30 0.72
CA THR A 295 24.44 2.20 -0.22
C THR A 295 24.43 3.34 -1.25
N GLU A 296 23.27 3.78 -1.70
CA GLU A 296 23.11 4.92 -2.60
C GLU A 296 23.24 6.24 -1.82
N GLY A 297 22.64 6.29 -0.64
CA GLY A 297 22.76 7.45 0.24
C GLY A 297 24.19 7.74 0.69
N ALA A 298 25.05 6.72 0.75
CA ALA A 298 26.47 6.87 1.09
C ALA A 298 27.30 7.61 0.02
N LEU A 299 26.76 7.75 -1.19
CA LEU A 299 27.40 8.55 -2.26
C LEU A 299 27.28 10.07 -2.01
N TYR A 300 26.44 10.48 -1.07
CA TYR A 300 26.14 11.87 -0.78
C TYR A 300 26.65 12.25 0.61
N SER A 301 27.43 13.33 0.68
CA SER A 301 27.92 13.92 1.93
C SER A 301 27.26 15.30 2.14
N VAL A 302 27.01 15.65 3.40
CA VAL A 302 26.56 17.00 3.74
C VAL A 302 27.62 18.02 3.33
N GLY A 303 27.21 19.09 2.66
CA GLY A 303 28.09 20.09 2.04
C GLY A 303 28.59 19.70 0.65
N GLY A 304 28.42 18.46 0.21
CA GLY A 304 28.82 18.00 -1.11
C GLY A 304 27.86 18.47 -2.22
N PRO A 305 28.38 18.57 -3.47
CA PRO A 305 27.55 18.92 -4.62
C PRO A 305 26.67 17.75 -5.06
N VAL A 306 25.49 18.07 -5.58
CA VAL A 306 24.59 17.13 -6.21
C VAL A 306 23.97 17.74 -7.46
N ARG A 307 23.82 16.94 -8.51
CA ARG A 307 23.15 17.40 -9.74
C ARG A 307 21.65 17.20 -9.63
N ILE A 308 20.91 18.22 -10.02
CA ILE A 308 19.46 18.24 -10.03
C ILE A 308 18.94 18.74 -11.38
N LEU A 309 17.69 18.39 -11.69
CA LEU A 309 16.89 19.08 -12.71
C LEU A 309 15.94 20.04 -12.02
N THR A 310 15.81 21.24 -12.57
CA THR A 310 14.83 22.24 -12.12
C THR A 310 13.98 22.67 -13.29
N ASP A 311 12.71 22.97 -13.03
CA ASP A 311 11.81 23.55 -14.04
C ASP A 311 12.10 25.07 -14.15
N PRO A 312 12.46 25.59 -15.32
CA PRO A 312 12.75 27.02 -15.48
C PRO A 312 11.55 27.92 -15.18
N ASP A 313 10.33 27.45 -15.44
CA ASP A 313 9.09 28.19 -15.20
C ASP A 313 8.58 28.02 -13.77
N ARG A 314 8.98 26.94 -13.10
CA ARG A 314 8.60 26.58 -11.72
C ARG A 314 9.83 26.13 -10.94
N PRO A 315 10.69 27.08 -10.54
CA PRO A 315 11.98 26.74 -9.93
C PRO A 315 11.88 25.98 -8.59
N GLU A 316 10.70 25.93 -7.97
CA GLU A 316 10.43 25.10 -6.80
C GLU A 316 10.32 23.60 -7.13
N ASP A 317 10.01 23.25 -8.37
CA ASP A 317 9.97 21.86 -8.83
C ASP A 317 11.38 21.42 -9.21
N SER A 318 11.91 20.46 -8.47
CA SER A 318 13.26 19.94 -8.69
C SER A 318 13.33 18.44 -8.41
N ALA A 319 14.19 17.74 -9.13
CA ALA A 319 14.46 16.32 -8.95
C ALA A 319 15.96 16.04 -9.04
N LEU A 320 16.43 14.99 -8.36
CA LEU A 320 17.79 14.47 -8.52
C LEU A 320 17.99 13.89 -9.91
N LEU A 321 19.15 14.16 -10.49
CA LEU A 321 19.64 13.56 -11.73
C LEU A 321 20.27 12.21 -11.48
#